data_3ffed02813964a5fb851761604ecaf8f
#
_entry.id   3ffed02813964a5fb851761604ecaf8f
#
_cell.length_a   1.000
_cell.length_b   1.000
_cell.length_c   1.000
_cell.angle_alpha   90.00
_cell.angle_beta   90.00
_cell.angle_gamma   90.00
#
_symmetry.space_group_name_H-M   'P 1'
#
loop_
_entity.id
_entity.type
_entity.pdbx_description
1 polymer ?
#
loop_
_entity_poly.entity_id
_entity_poly.type
_entity_poly.pdbx_seq_one_letter_code
_entity_poly.pdbx_strand_id
1 'polypeptide(L)'
;EEDSKDARWVKFEAGYHEFVVDMQKKTRVQKAMLRMLNYNPEKIGMPVKTYLYTSIDGKEYNLSSIKDAPYFPNNKHDAWIESILFDQLDENVRYVKVAFEAPQQVYIDELFINPVLK
;
A
#
# COMPACT_ATOMS: atom_id res chain seq x y z
N GLU A 1 5.01 12.62 -16.02
CA GLU A 1 4.43 12.48 -15.77
C GLU A 1 3.81 12.18 -15.75
N GLU A 2 3.68 12.34 -15.80
CA GLU A 2 3.00 12.23 -15.60
C GLU A 2 2.38 11.67 -15.62
N ASP A 3 2.17 11.60 -15.83
CA ASP A 3 1.49 11.26 -15.79
C ASP A 3 0.99 10.58 -15.68
N SER A 4 0.84 10.32 -15.69
CA SER A 4 0.26 9.93 -15.38
C SER A 4 -0.16 9.90 -15.05
N LYS A 5 -0.14 10.19 -15.25
CA LYS A 5 -0.76 10.33 -14.42
C LYS A 5 -2.00 10.06 -14.15
N ASP A 6 -2.43 10.32 -14.42
CA ASP A 6 -3.75 10.19 -14.43
C ASP A 6 -4.13 8.77 -14.44
N ALA A 7 -3.73 7.95 -15.09
CA ALA A 7 -4.03 6.54 -15.04
C ALA A 7 -3.16 5.86 -14.02
N ARG A 8 -3.19 6.34 -12.82
CA ARG A 8 -2.24 5.83 -11.85
C ARG A 8 -2.81 4.75 -10.94
N TRP A 9 -4.09 4.45 -11.03
CA TRP A 9 -4.64 3.34 -10.29
C TRP A 9 -4.18 2.03 -10.90
N VAL A 10 -3.41 1.26 -10.15
CA VAL A 10 -2.95 -0.05 -10.59
C VAL A 10 -3.92 -1.08 -10.03
N LYS A 11 -4.47 -1.90 -10.90
CA LYS A 11 -5.44 -2.91 -10.54
C LYS A 11 -4.74 -4.22 -10.20
N PHE A 12 -5.13 -4.80 -9.09
CA PHE A 12 -4.69 -6.13 -8.67
C PHE A 12 -5.91 -7.03 -8.58
N GLU A 13 -5.86 -8.19 -9.23
CA GLU A 13 -6.95 -9.13 -9.13
C GLU A 13 -6.96 -9.81 -7.77
N ALA A 14 -8.03 -10.56 -7.47
CA ALA A 14 -8.07 -11.35 -6.24
C ALA A 14 -6.85 -12.27 -6.16
N GLY A 15 -6.32 -12.45 -4.96
CA GLY A 15 -5.16 -13.30 -4.72
C GLY A 15 -4.05 -12.57 -3.98
N TYR A 16 -2.92 -13.25 -3.89
CA TYR A 16 -1.75 -12.71 -3.20
C TYR A 16 -0.90 -11.92 -4.18
N HIS A 17 -0.47 -10.72 -3.74
CA HIS A 17 0.35 -9.84 -4.57
C HIS A 17 1.44 -9.21 -3.73
N GLU A 18 2.54 -8.84 -4.37
CA GLU A 18 3.56 -8.02 -3.74
C GLU A 18 4.22 -7.13 -4.77
N PHE A 19 4.73 -6.01 -4.31
CA PHE A 19 5.52 -5.11 -5.15
C PHE A 19 6.60 -4.45 -4.31
N VAL A 20 7.67 -4.02 -4.98
CA VAL A 20 8.85 -3.46 -4.34
C VAL A 20 9.06 -2.04 -4.85
N VAL A 21 9.35 -1.14 -3.92
CA VAL A 21 9.76 0.22 -4.24
C VAL A 21 11.24 0.35 -3.90
N ASP A 22 12.03 0.75 -4.90
CA ASP A 22 13.45 1.04 -4.73
C ASP A 22 13.58 2.55 -4.57
N MET A 23 13.97 2.98 -3.37
CA MET A 23 14.09 4.41 -3.09
C MET A 23 15.39 5.00 -3.64
N GLN A 24 16.22 4.17 -4.30
CA GLN A 24 17.45 4.56 -4.98
C GLN A 24 18.60 4.86 -4.05
N LYS A 25 18.33 5.07 -2.78
CA LYS A 25 19.34 5.30 -1.77
C LYS A 25 18.79 4.91 -0.42
N LYS A 26 19.69 4.72 0.55
CA LYS A 26 19.29 4.43 1.91
C LYS A 26 18.50 5.60 2.47
N THR A 27 17.33 5.34 2.97
CA THR A 27 16.40 6.36 3.45
C THR A 27 15.88 5.93 4.82
N ARG A 28 15.78 6.87 5.74
CA ARG A 28 15.17 6.60 7.03
C ARG A 28 13.67 6.61 6.86
N VAL A 29 13.04 5.44 7.00
CA VAL A 29 11.60 5.30 6.84
C VAL A 29 10.96 5.31 8.21
N GLN A 30 10.13 6.31 8.48
CA GLN A 30 9.41 6.43 9.74
C GLN A 30 7.92 6.16 9.57
N LYS A 31 7.39 6.38 8.38
CA LYS A 31 6.00 6.13 8.04
C LYS A 31 5.91 5.72 6.59
N ALA A 32 4.88 4.94 6.28
CA ALA A 32 4.53 4.63 4.90
C ALA A 32 3.01 4.60 4.82
N MET A 33 2.46 5.10 3.73
CA MET A 33 1.02 5.15 3.55
C MET A 33 0.67 4.61 2.18
N LEU A 34 -0.21 3.62 2.16
CA LEU A 34 -0.68 3.00 0.93
C LEU A 34 -2.09 3.51 0.65
N ARG A 35 -2.26 4.17 -0.48
CA ARG A 35 -3.54 4.77 -0.84
C ARG A 35 -4.28 3.90 -1.83
N MET A 36 -5.54 3.64 -1.55
CA MET A 36 -6.34 2.68 -2.31
C MET A 36 -7.72 3.24 -2.60
N LEU A 37 -8.31 2.72 -3.67
CA LEU A 37 -9.68 3.03 -4.05
C LEU A 37 -10.61 1.93 -3.56
N ASN A 38 -11.73 2.32 -3.01
CA ASN A 38 -12.77 1.39 -2.59
C ASN A 38 -14.06 1.74 -3.33
N TYR A 39 -14.71 0.73 -3.95
CA TYR A 39 -15.93 0.96 -4.72
C TYR A 39 -16.75 -0.33 -4.76
N ASN A 40 -17.71 -0.43 -3.85
CA ASN A 40 -18.48 -1.64 -3.64
C ASN A 40 -19.27 -2.12 -4.87
N PRO A 41 -19.93 -1.23 -5.65
CA PRO A 41 -20.70 -1.72 -6.80
C PRO A 41 -19.88 -2.52 -7.81
N GLU A 42 -18.58 -2.26 -7.91
CA GLU A 42 -17.72 -3.02 -8.82
C GLU A 42 -16.81 -3.99 -8.07
N LYS A 43 -17.10 -4.22 -6.79
CA LYS A 43 -16.33 -5.15 -5.96
C LYS A 43 -14.86 -4.79 -5.91
N ILE A 44 -14.57 -3.52 -5.87
CA ILE A 44 -13.23 -3.01 -5.63
C ILE A 44 -13.12 -2.77 -4.14
N GLY A 45 -12.19 -3.42 -3.50
CA GLY A 45 -12.11 -3.37 -2.05
C GLY A 45 -10.70 -3.23 -1.52
N MET A 46 -10.54 -3.62 -0.27
CA MET A 46 -9.28 -3.51 0.46
C MET A 46 -8.70 -4.90 0.68
N PRO A 47 -7.38 -5.01 0.78
CA PRO A 47 -6.79 -6.29 1.16
C PRO A 47 -7.18 -6.66 2.59
N VAL A 48 -7.23 -7.96 2.87
CA VAL A 48 -7.54 -8.44 4.21
C VAL A 48 -6.43 -8.05 5.16
N LYS A 49 -5.20 -8.25 4.74
CA LYS A 49 -4.02 -7.96 5.54
C LYS A 49 -2.93 -7.44 4.63
N THR A 50 -2.20 -6.44 5.10
CA THR A 50 -1.12 -5.84 4.31
C THR A 50 0.15 -5.89 5.14
N TYR A 51 1.22 -6.38 4.52
CA TYR A 51 2.52 -6.57 5.14
C TYR A 51 3.50 -5.58 4.55
N LEU A 52 4.29 -4.96 5.40
CA LEU A 52 5.35 -4.06 4.97
C LEU A 52 6.69 -4.69 5.33
N TYR A 53 7.52 -4.90 4.33
CA TYR A 53 8.87 -5.43 4.51
C TYR A 53 9.87 -4.37 4.11
N THR A 54 11.04 -4.40 4.73
CA THR A 54 12.11 -3.48 4.40
C THR A 54 13.40 -4.25 4.13
N SER A 55 14.28 -3.66 3.31
CA SER A 55 15.53 -4.29 2.95
C SER A 55 16.58 -3.26 2.63
N ILE A 56 17.82 -3.55 2.97
CA ILE A 56 18.96 -2.71 2.62
C ILE A 56 19.48 -3.08 1.23
N ASP A 57 19.52 -4.38 0.91
CA ASP A 57 20.18 -4.87 -0.29
C ASP A 57 19.21 -5.36 -1.38
N GLY A 58 17.91 -5.42 -1.09
CA GLY A 58 16.93 -5.89 -2.05
C GLY A 58 16.86 -7.41 -2.15
N LYS A 59 17.57 -8.11 -1.31
CA LYS A 59 17.61 -9.58 -1.31
C LYS A 59 17.00 -10.16 -0.04
N GLU A 60 17.41 -9.63 1.10
CA GLU A 60 16.87 -10.08 2.39
C GLU A 60 15.92 -9.04 2.90
N TYR A 61 14.69 -9.43 3.16
CA TYR A 61 13.63 -8.56 3.61
C TYR A 61 13.22 -8.91 5.02
N ASN A 62 13.02 -7.88 5.83
CA ASN A 62 12.53 -8.05 7.21
C ASN A 62 11.14 -7.48 7.31
N LEU A 63 10.27 -8.22 8.00
CA LEU A 63 8.90 -7.75 8.22
C LEU A 63 8.94 -6.60 9.21
N SER A 64 8.41 -5.45 8.80
CA SER A 64 8.43 -4.26 9.62
C SER A 64 7.07 -3.93 10.21
N SER A 65 5.98 -4.27 9.51
CA SER A 65 4.64 -3.95 10.01
C SER A 65 3.59 -4.81 9.32
N ILE A 66 2.50 -5.07 10.03
CA ILE A 66 1.33 -5.75 9.50
C ILE A 66 0.11 -4.91 9.87
N LYS A 67 -0.77 -4.67 8.90
CA LYS A 67 -2.01 -3.95 9.15
C LYS A 67 -3.18 -4.75 8.62
N ASP A 68 -4.21 -4.86 9.44
CA ASP A 68 -5.48 -5.44 9.04
C ASP A 68 -6.27 -4.44 8.22
N ALA A 69 -7.18 -4.95 7.41
CA ALA A 69 -8.05 -4.07 6.63
C ALA A 69 -8.90 -3.21 7.58
N PRO A 70 -9.02 -1.92 7.30
CA PRO A 70 -9.95 -1.09 8.08
C PRO A 70 -11.38 -1.56 7.86
N TYR A 71 -12.23 -1.28 8.83
CA TYR A 71 -13.65 -1.61 8.73
C TYR A 71 -14.35 -0.63 7.79
N PHE A 72 -15.18 -1.15 6.89
CA PHE A 72 -15.98 -0.33 5.99
C PHE A 72 -17.44 -0.75 6.06
N PRO A 73 -18.36 0.20 6.07
CA PRO A 73 -19.77 -0.14 5.96
C PRO A 73 -20.06 -0.74 4.57
N ASN A 74 -20.83 -1.82 4.54
CA ASN A 74 -21.12 -2.50 3.28
C ASN A 74 -22.16 -1.75 2.43
N ASN A 75 -22.77 -0.72 2.97
CA ASN A 75 -23.85 -0.01 2.28
C ASN A 75 -23.36 1.23 1.54
N LYS A 76 -22.08 1.45 1.42
CA LYS A 76 -21.57 2.56 0.63
C LYS A 76 -21.65 2.23 -0.85
N HIS A 77 -22.09 3.20 -1.62
CA HIS A 77 -22.26 3.03 -3.06
C HIS A 77 -21.33 3.92 -3.87
N ASP A 78 -20.73 4.92 -3.24
CA ASP A 78 -19.82 5.81 -3.93
C ASP A 78 -18.39 5.29 -3.82
N ALA A 79 -17.58 5.65 -4.79
CA ALA A 79 -16.14 5.39 -4.70
C ALA A 79 -15.53 6.33 -3.67
N TRP A 80 -14.58 5.82 -2.89
CA TRP A 80 -13.84 6.68 -1.97
C TRP A 80 -12.42 6.15 -1.81
N ILE A 81 -11.55 7.05 -1.39
CA ILE A 81 -10.14 6.73 -1.23
C ILE A 81 -9.89 6.42 0.25
N GLU A 82 -9.21 5.30 0.48
CA GLU A 82 -8.80 4.90 1.83
C GLU A 82 -7.31 4.72 1.85
N SER A 83 -6.75 4.84 3.03
CA SER A 83 -5.31 4.73 3.21
C SER A 83 -5.00 3.77 4.34
N ILE A 84 -3.94 2.98 4.15
CA ILE A 84 -3.37 2.16 5.21
C ILE A 84 -2.09 2.85 5.63
N LEU A 85 -2.01 3.24 6.89
CA LEU A 85 -0.85 3.93 7.43
C LEU A 85 -0.02 2.96 8.26
N PHE A 86 1.24 2.81 7.87
CA PHE A 86 2.24 2.11 8.66
C PHE A 86 3.06 3.19 9.35
N ASP A 87 2.90 3.31 10.66
CA ASP A 87 3.62 4.33 11.42
C ASP A 87 4.50 3.67 12.48
N GLN A 88 5.20 4.48 13.24
CA GLN A 88 6.10 4.00 14.29
C GLN A 88 7.20 3.10 13.73
N LEU A 89 7.59 3.36 12.50
CA LEU A 89 8.72 2.69 11.87
C LEU A 89 9.97 3.50 12.19
N ASP A 90 11.12 2.84 12.13
CA ASP A 90 12.40 3.53 12.23
C ASP A 90 13.43 2.62 11.58
N GLU A 91 13.39 2.62 10.24
CA GLU A 91 14.21 1.73 9.44
C GLU A 91 15.06 2.55 8.48
N ASN A 92 16.33 2.22 8.39
CA ASN A 92 17.23 2.88 7.46
C ASN A 92 17.51 1.90 6.34
N VAL A 93 16.72 2.00 5.27
CA VAL A 93 16.68 0.99 4.21
C VAL A 93 16.57 1.62 2.85
N ARG A 94 16.82 0.83 1.81
CA ARG A 94 16.67 1.30 0.42
C ARG A 94 15.42 0.76 -0.25
N TYR A 95 14.94 -0.43 0.15
CA TYR A 95 13.82 -1.09 -0.51
C TYR A 95 12.68 -1.28 0.47
N VAL A 96 11.46 -1.04 -0.02
CA VAL A 96 10.24 -1.32 0.72
C VAL A 96 9.40 -2.25 -0.13
N LYS A 97 8.97 -3.37 0.45
CA LYS A 97 8.10 -4.32 -0.22
C LYS A 97 6.76 -4.34 0.48
N VAL A 98 5.71 -4.22 -0.31
CA VAL A 98 4.34 -4.33 0.18
C VAL A 98 3.77 -5.64 -0.35
N ALA A 99 3.19 -6.44 0.54
CA ALA A 99 2.54 -7.69 0.18
C ALA A 99 1.15 -7.72 0.78
N PHE A 100 0.19 -8.28 0.05
CA PHE A 100 -1.18 -8.33 0.55
C PHE A 100 -1.96 -9.46 -0.08
N GLU A 101 -3.00 -9.86 0.62
CA GLU A 101 -3.98 -10.83 0.13
C GLU A 101 -5.24 -10.07 -0.25
N ALA A 102 -5.64 -10.15 -1.50
CA ALA A 102 -6.79 -9.43 -2.00
C ALA A 102 -7.98 -10.39 -2.14
N PRO A 103 -9.08 -10.18 -1.39
CA PRO A 103 -10.25 -11.05 -1.52
C PRO A 103 -11.05 -10.73 -2.78
N GLN A 104 -10.86 -9.56 -3.33
CA GLN A 104 -11.49 -9.12 -4.56
C GLN A 104 -10.55 -8.13 -5.22
N GLN A 105 -10.98 -7.44 -6.26
CA GLN A 105 -10.15 -6.47 -6.94
C GLN A 105 -9.68 -5.38 -5.98
N VAL A 106 -8.41 -5.00 -6.07
CA VAL A 106 -7.82 -3.93 -5.29
C VAL A 106 -7.17 -2.95 -6.25
N TYR A 107 -7.48 -1.67 -6.09
CA TYR A 107 -6.85 -0.60 -6.89
C TYR A 107 -5.97 0.22 -5.97
N ILE A 108 -4.69 0.32 -6.34
CA ILE A 108 -3.70 1.06 -5.56
C ILE A 108 -3.23 2.24 -6.38
N ASP A 109 -3.22 3.40 -5.76
CA ASP A 109 -2.74 4.61 -6.38
C ASP A 109 -1.24 4.76 -6.18
N GLU A 110 -0.82 4.81 -4.91
CA GLU A 110 0.56 5.16 -4.63
C GLU A 110 0.95 4.72 -3.23
N LEU A 111 2.24 4.43 -3.06
CA LEU A 111 2.84 4.25 -1.74
C LEU A 111 3.64 5.51 -1.42
N PHE A 112 3.30 6.17 -0.32
CA PHE A 112 3.99 7.36 0.14
C PHE A 112 4.95 6.99 1.27
N ILE A 113 6.19 7.44 1.16
CA ILE A 113 7.20 7.22 2.20
C ILE A 113 7.34 8.53 2.98
N ASN A 114 7.21 8.42 4.30
CA ASN A 114 7.31 9.57 5.22
C ASN A 114 6.36 10.70 4.84
N PRO A 115 5.07 10.40 4.61
CA PRO A 115 4.14 11.46 4.20
C PRO A 115 3.98 12.50 5.31
N VAL A 116 3.72 13.74 4.90
CA VAL A 116 3.36 14.80 5.83
C VAL A 116 1.87 14.71 6.09
N LEU A 117 1.50 14.39 7.32
CA LEU A 117 0.10 14.25 7.71
C LEU A 117 -0.37 15.51 8.41
N LYS A 118 -1.60 15.91 8.14
CA LYS A 118 -2.18 17.13 8.73
C LYS A 118 -3.41 16.82 9.55
#